data_9739bb82d28ca2a5c92a6afbe8c31316
#
_entry.id   9739bb82d28ca2a5c92a6afbe8c31316
#
_cell.length_a   1.000
_cell.length_b   1.000
_cell.length_c   1.000
_cell.angle_alpha   90.00
_cell.angle_beta   90.00
_cell.angle_gamma   90.00
#
_symmetry.space_group_name_H-M   'P 1'
#
loop_
_entity.id
_entity.type
_entity.pdbx_description
1 polymer ?
#
loop_
_entity_poly.entity_id
_entity_poly.type
_entity_poly.pdbx_seq_one_letter_code
_entity_poly.pdbx_strand_id
1 'polypeptide(L)'
;MHVYDNYGWLRGLNCIPSWGARIEEAWWAYDPAAFRQEVALARRIHANCIRLWIEYTAWMADPDKVTASFLDAVKAIDQAGMKTMPCLFNRWHDQNWDYGGTYTEDIDRPWNTRVAYVQAIVRPLANDPRILIWDLCNEPQGNPPKEYDWLKAMADAVRAAGAKQPLTIGTMTGGNIEKHAPLMDVLCGHPYAHDRAGLAKLIESFQAMSKKHGKPFLVNECVPGCLDDAKRAEAARYYSEMLAEAGFGWMGWSIREGKAIATRRDHIDGNGIDGQGFHAWFTREGKLRGGLEFLLEPPKLRAPWEAKG
;
A
#
# COMPACT_ATOMS: atom_id res chain seq x y z
N MET A 1 -16.47 -6.97 -12.01
CA MET A 1 -15.09 -6.49 -11.69
C MET A 1 -14.78 -5.38 -12.66
N HIS A 2 -14.28 -4.25 -12.17
CA HIS A 2 -13.84 -3.14 -13.02
C HIS A 2 -12.31 -3.00 -12.85
N VAL A 3 -11.58 -3.28 -13.90
CA VAL A 3 -10.14 -3.12 -14.02
C VAL A 3 -9.91 -1.98 -15.00
N TYR A 4 -9.05 -1.03 -14.63
CA TYR A 4 -8.65 0.05 -15.52
C TYR A 4 -7.45 -0.39 -16.36
N ASP A 5 -7.45 -0.02 -17.62
CA ASP A 5 -6.34 -0.32 -18.54
C ASP A 5 -5.08 0.50 -18.21
N ASN A 6 -5.27 1.61 -17.50
CA ASN A 6 -4.19 2.55 -17.14
C ASN A 6 -4.42 3.11 -15.74
N TYR A 7 -3.37 3.13 -14.93
CA TYR A 7 -3.36 3.66 -13.56
C TYR A 7 -2.52 4.93 -13.39
N GLY A 8 -2.05 5.57 -14.46
CA GLY A 8 -1.21 6.77 -14.39
C GLY A 8 -1.79 7.92 -13.57
N TRP A 9 -3.11 7.95 -13.39
CA TRP A 9 -3.83 8.88 -12.53
C TRP A 9 -3.76 8.53 -11.03
N LEU A 10 -3.32 7.31 -10.67
CA LEU A 10 -3.25 6.88 -9.27
C LEU A 10 -2.16 7.66 -8.54
N ARG A 11 -2.55 8.32 -7.47
CA ARG A 11 -1.69 9.07 -6.55
C ARG A 11 -2.08 8.70 -5.14
N GLY A 12 -1.13 8.20 -4.38
CA GLY A 12 -1.51 7.77 -3.05
C GLY A 12 -0.37 7.70 -2.08
N LEU A 13 -0.74 7.36 -0.87
CA LEU A 13 0.19 7.11 0.21
C LEU A 13 -0.18 5.80 0.92
N ASN A 14 0.84 5.13 1.41
CA ASN A 14 0.70 4.02 2.33
C ASN A 14 0.42 4.56 3.74
N CYS A 15 -0.54 3.98 4.44
CA CYS A 15 -0.89 4.36 5.78
C CYS A 15 -0.64 3.21 6.77
N ILE A 16 0.44 3.34 7.53
CA ILE A 16 0.55 2.74 8.86
C ILE A 16 0.29 3.89 9.83
N PRO A 17 -0.79 3.83 10.62
CA PRO A 17 -1.14 4.94 11.50
C PRO A 17 0.00 5.33 12.44
N SER A 18 0.27 6.63 12.58
CA SER A 18 1.47 7.16 13.25
C SER A 18 1.56 6.84 14.75
N TRP A 19 0.45 6.50 15.39
CA TRP A 19 0.40 6.17 16.83
C TRP A 19 0.82 4.73 17.15
N GLY A 20 0.85 3.81 16.18
CA GLY A 20 1.30 2.43 16.34
C GLY A 20 2.76 2.25 15.93
N ALA A 21 3.56 1.57 16.73
CA ALA A 21 4.88 1.10 16.31
C ALA A 21 4.75 -0.12 15.39
N ARG A 22 3.74 -0.93 15.62
CA ARG A 22 3.35 -2.10 14.84
C ARG A 22 1.92 -1.92 14.32
N ILE A 23 1.58 -2.64 13.27
CA ILE A 23 0.24 -2.54 12.66
C ILE A 23 -0.84 -2.97 13.66
N GLU A 24 -0.60 -4.01 14.47
CA GLU A 24 -1.52 -4.47 15.50
C GLU A 24 -1.86 -3.37 16.50
N GLU A 25 -0.83 -2.66 16.99
CA GLU A 25 -1.02 -1.57 17.97
C GLU A 25 -1.90 -0.46 17.40
N ALA A 26 -1.72 -0.15 16.12
CA ALA A 26 -2.51 0.86 15.44
C ALA A 26 -4.01 0.52 15.43
N TRP A 27 -4.35 -0.76 15.29
CA TRP A 27 -5.74 -1.22 15.30
C TRP A 27 -6.30 -1.43 16.71
N TRP A 28 -5.50 -1.92 17.66
CA TRP A 28 -5.94 -2.04 19.07
C TRP A 28 -6.23 -0.69 19.70
N ALA A 29 -5.42 0.33 19.37
CA ALA A 29 -5.56 1.69 19.83
C ALA A 29 -6.12 2.63 18.75
N TYR A 30 -7.01 2.13 17.88
CA TYR A 30 -7.56 2.93 16.80
C TYR A 30 -8.23 4.22 17.34
N ASP A 31 -7.75 5.35 16.85
CA ASP A 31 -8.27 6.67 17.15
C ASP A 31 -8.86 7.29 15.87
N PRO A 32 -10.20 7.37 15.79
CA PRO A 32 -10.86 7.93 14.62
C PRO A 32 -10.48 9.39 14.32
N ALA A 33 -10.19 10.20 15.36
CA ALA A 33 -9.84 11.60 15.16
C ALA A 33 -8.41 11.75 14.62
N ALA A 34 -7.47 10.99 15.17
CA ALA A 34 -6.09 10.96 14.68
C ALA A 34 -6.03 10.39 13.26
N PHE A 35 -6.81 9.35 12.96
CA PHE A 35 -6.85 8.79 11.60
C PHE A 35 -7.36 9.80 10.57
N ARG A 36 -8.41 10.55 10.88
CA ARG A 36 -8.92 11.63 10.00
C ARG A 36 -7.90 12.73 9.76
N GLN A 37 -7.03 13.03 10.74
CA GLN A 37 -5.92 13.96 10.53
C GLN A 37 -4.92 13.42 9.49
N GLU A 38 -4.56 12.15 9.55
CA GLU A 38 -3.66 11.53 8.55
C GLU A 38 -4.28 11.49 7.15
N VAL A 39 -5.56 11.15 7.06
CA VAL A 39 -6.33 11.22 5.81
C VAL A 39 -6.33 12.63 5.22
N ALA A 40 -6.49 13.65 6.06
CA ALA A 40 -6.46 15.06 5.64
C ALA A 40 -5.06 15.47 5.11
N LEU A 41 -3.97 14.95 5.70
CA LEU A 41 -2.61 15.19 5.20
C LEU A 41 -2.44 14.61 3.79
N ALA A 42 -2.85 13.37 3.57
CA ALA A 42 -2.79 12.75 2.24
C ALA A 42 -3.60 13.56 1.21
N ARG A 43 -4.77 14.05 1.59
CA ARG A 43 -5.62 14.87 0.70
C ARG A 43 -4.95 16.20 0.32
N ARG A 44 -4.14 16.80 1.19
CA ARG A 44 -3.41 18.07 0.91
C ARG A 44 -2.47 17.95 -0.29
N ILE A 45 -1.91 16.78 -0.55
CA ILE A 45 -1.04 16.52 -1.72
C ILE A 45 -1.81 15.84 -2.86
N HIS A 46 -3.09 16.08 -2.93
CA HIS A 46 -3.98 15.53 -3.97
C HIS A 46 -3.96 14.00 -4.09
N ALA A 47 -3.68 13.27 -3.01
CA ALA A 47 -3.86 11.83 -3.02
C ALA A 47 -5.32 11.48 -3.37
N ASN A 48 -5.51 10.42 -4.16
CA ASN A 48 -6.81 9.89 -4.53
C ASN A 48 -7.02 8.44 -4.08
N CYS A 49 -6.00 7.85 -3.44
CA CYS A 49 -6.06 6.53 -2.84
C CYS A 49 -5.18 6.45 -1.59
N ILE A 50 -5.63 5.71 -0.60
CA ILE A 50 -4.81 5.30 0.55
C ILE A 50 -4.69 3.78 0.55
N ARG A 51 -3.45 3.27 0.54
CA ARG A 51 -3.16 1.87 0.82
C ARG A 51 -3.15 1.70 2.33
N LEU A 52 -4.19 1.07 2.85
CA LEU A 52 -4.45 0.94 4.29
C LEU A 52 -4.11 -0.47 4.75
N TRP A 53 -3.14 -0.56 5.62
CA TRP A 53 -2.68 -1.84 6.16
C TRP A 53 -3.56 -2.27 7.32
N ILE A 54 -4.11 -3.49 7.22
CA ILE A 54 -4.85 -4.14 8.30
C ILE A 54 -4.10 -5.42 8.69
N GLU A 55 -4.35 -5.93 9.90
CA GLU A 55 -3.54 -7.01 10.43
C GLU A 55 -4.40 -8.08 11.13
N TYR A 56 -4.08 -9.33 10.80
CA TYR A 56 -4.77 -10.53 11.26
C TYR A 56 -4.71 -10.72 12.77
N THR A 57 -3.56 -10.52 13.41
CA THR A 57 -3.37 -10.72 14.85
C THR A 57 -4.20 -9.72 15.66
N ALA A 58 -4.31 -8.48 15.18
CA ALA A 58 -5.19 -7.49 15.78
C ALA A 58 -6.66 -7.93 15.70
N TRP A 59 -7.07 -8.41 14.53
CA TRP A 59 -8.44 -8.91 14.32
C TRP A 59 -8.73 -10.13 15.18
N MET A 60 -7.79 -11.07 15.33
CA MET A 60 -7.97 -12.23 16.22
C MET A 60 -8.22 -11.86 17.68
N ALA A 61 -7.58 -10.80 18.16
CA ALA A 61 -7.73 -10.33 19.53
C ALA A 61 -9.12 -9.73 19.78
N ASP A 62 -9.68 -9.01 18.81
CA ASP A 62 -11.02 -8.40 18.89
C ASP A 62 -11.60 -8.21 17.47
N PRO A 63 -12.23 -9.25 16.91
CA PRO A 63 -12.76 -9.23 15.55
C PRO A 63 -13.79 -8.12 15.30
N ASP A 64 -14.68 -7.89 16.24
CA ASP A 64 -15.76 -6.91 16.08
C ASP A 64 -15.21 -5.48 16.10
N LYS A 65 -14.36 -5.17 17.06
CA LYS A 65 -13.74 -3.85 17.18
C LYS A 65 -12.87 -3.53 15.96
N VAL A 66 -12.01 -4.45 15.55
CA VAL A 66 -11.09 -4.20 14.42
C VAL A 66 -11.88 -4.08 13.11
N THR A 67 -12.90 -4.90 12.90
CA THR A 67 -13.78 -4.78 11.73
C THR A 67 -14.50 -3.43 11.72
N ALA A 68 -15.08 -3.01 12.83
CA ALA A 68 -15.76 -1.72 12.96
C ALA A 68 -14.80 -0.53 12.73
N SER A 69 -13.59 -0.60 13.30
CA SER A 69 -12.54 0.42 13.10
C SER A 69 -12.10 0.50 11.64
N PHE A 70 -11.94 -0.63 10.98
CA PHE A 70 -11.62 -0.67 9.56
C PHE A 70 -12.72 -0.06 8.69
N LEU A 71 -13.97 -0.34 8.97
CA LEU A 71 -15.10 0.26 8.26
C LEU A 71 -15.18 1.78 8.47
N ASP A 72 -14.90 2.28 9.69
CA ASP A 72 -14.79 3.72 9.95
C ASP A 72 -13.62 4.34 9.19
N ALA A 73 -12.47 3.67 9.13
CA ALA A 73 -11.32 4.14 8.37
C ALA A 73 -11.65 4.26 6.86
N VAL A 74 -12.27 3.25 6.26
CA VAL A 74 -12.73 3.30 4.86
C VAL A 74 -13.70 4.45 4.63
N LYS A 75 -14.64 4.67 5.56
CA LYS A 75 -15.57 5.79 5.51
C LYS A 75 -14.85 7.14 5.57
N ALA A 76 -13.85 7.28 6.45
CA ALA A 76 -13.08 8.52 6.58
C ALA A 76 -12.30 8.85 5.30
N ILE A 77 -11.71 7.84 4.65
CA ILE A 77 -11.00 7.98 3.37
C ILE A 77 -11.97 8.44 2.28
N ASP A 78 -13.13 7.81 2.18
CA ASP A 78 -14.16 8.16 1.19
C ASP A 78 -14.71 9.58 1.39
N GLN A 79 -14.96 9.99 2.64
CA GLN A 79 -15.38 11.36 2.96
C GLN A 79 -14.36 12.43 2.54
N ALA A 80 -13.09 12.06 2.43
CA ALA A 80 -12.05 12.92 1.87
C ALA A 80 -11.94 12.82 0.32
N GLY A 81 -12.84 12.11 -0.35
CA GLY A 81 -12.87 11.95 -1.81
C GLY A 81 -11.82 10.97 -2.36
N MET A 82 -11.32 10.08 -1.53
CA MET A 82 -10.31 9.09 -1.91
C MET A 82 -10.89 7.67 -1.89
N LYS A 83 -10.19 6.74 -2.54
CA LYS A 83 -10.46 5.30 -2.48
C LYS A 83 -9.51 4.62 -1.51
N THR A 84 -9.90 3.44 -1.04
CA THR A 84 -9.08 2.60 -0.18
C THR A 84 -8.53 1.41 -0.97
N MET A 85 -7.26 1.10 -0.77
CA MET A 85 -6.62 -0.15 -1.17
C MET A 85 -6.22 -0.89 0.12
N PRO A 86 -7.06 -1.81 0.65
CA PRO A 86 -6.70 -2.55 1.85
C PRO A 86 -5.58 -3.53 1.55
N CYS A 87 -4.53 -3.54 2.40
CA CYS A 87 -3.48 -4.55 2.41
C CYS A 87 -3.75 -5.51 3.56
N LEU A 88 -4.03 -6.79 3.23
CA LEU A 88 -4.57 -7.76 4.19
C LEU A 88 -3.49 -8.46 5.04
N PHE A 89 -2.31 -8.68 4.47
CA PHE A 89 -1.18 -9.32 5.13
C PHE A 89 0.13 -8.62 4.84
N ASN A 90 1.13 -8.85 5.70
CA ASN A 90 2.46 -8.26 5.57
C ASN A 90 3.55 -9.26 5.89
N ARG A 91 4.59 -9.33 5.02
CA ARG A 91 5.73 -10.22 5.22
C ARG A 91 6.72 -9.70 6.28
N TRP A 92 6.87 -8.39 6.41
CA TRP A 92 7.91 -7.80 7.24
C TRP A 92 7.63 -7.93 8.74
N HIS A 93 8.03 -9.09 9.25
CA HIS A 93 7.97 -9.45 10.65
C HIS A 93 9.27 -10.20 10.98
N ASP A 94 10.34 -9.46 11.18
CA ASP A 94 11.63 -9.97 11.60
C ASP A 94 12.29 -9.02 12.61
N GLN A 95 13.44 -9.40 13.13
CA GLN A 95 14.16 -8.61 14.16
C GLN A 95 14.65 -7.24 13.67
N ASN A 96 14.76 -7.02 12.37
CA ASN A 96 15.26 -5.78 11.78
C ASN A 96 14.11 -4.88 11.33
N TRP A 97 13.02 -5.46 10.81
CA TRP A 97 11.93 -4.76 10.14
C TRP A 97 10.57 -5.23 10.66
N ASP A 98 10.32 -4.98 11.93
CA ASP A 98 9.10 -5.41 12.59
C ASP A 98 7.97 -4.38 12.44
N TYR A 99 7.23 -4.50 11.36
CA TYR A 99 5.99 -3.74 11.15
C TYR A 99 4.76 -4.40 11.78
N GLY A 100 4.92 -5.57 12.35
CA GLY A 100 3.81 -6.39 12.83
C GLY A 100 3.40 -7.49 11.86
N GLY A 101 2.52 -8.37 12.34
CA GLY A 101 2.04 -9.51 11.57
C GLY A 101 2.67 -10.83 11.99
N THR A 102 2.19 -11.90 11.38
CA THR A 102 2.56 -13.28 11.69
C THR A 102 2.81 -14.08 10.42
N TYR A 103 3.39 -13.47 9.42
CA TYR A 103 3.50 -14.00 8.06
C TYR A 103 3.94 -15.46 7.97
N THR A 104 5.05 -15.83 8.64
CA THR A 104 5.54 -17.21 8.63
C THR A 104 4.52 -18.16 9.25
N GLU A 105 3.89 -17.76 10.34
CA GLU A 105 2.85 -18.54 11.03
C GLU A 105 1.57 -18.60 10.21
N ASP A 106 1.25 -17.55 9.44
CA ASP A 106 0.10 -17.51 8.53
C ASP A 106 0.21 -18.60 7.46
N ILE A 107 1.43 -18.88 6.99
CA ILE A 107 1.69 -19.91 5.99
C ILE A 107 1.79 -21.30 6.61
N ASP A 108 2.35 -21.43 7.80
CA ASP A 108 2.70 -22.72 8.41
C ASP A 108 1.60 -23.34 9.25
N ARG A 109 0.64 -22.55 9.71
CA ARG A 109 -0.50 -23.03 10.52
C ARG A 109 -1.75 -23.28 9.66
N PRO A 110 -2.78 -23.97 10.19
CA PRO A 110 -4.04 -24.14 9.48
C PRO A 110 -4.66 -22.81 9.06
N TRP A 111 -5.12 -22.70 7.82
CA TRP A 111 -5.53 -21.43 7.19
C TRP A 111 -6.98 -21.01 7.47
N ASN A 112 -7.78 -21.87 8.08
CA ASN A 112 -9.21 -21.62 8.31
C ASN A 112 -9.49 -20.30 9.05
N THR A 113 -8.68 -19.94 10.06
CA THR A 113 -8.85 -18.69 10.78
C THR A 113 -8.45 -17.48 9.95
N ARG A 114 -7.42 -17.60 9.08
CA ARG A 114 -7.01 -16.56 8.12
C ARG A 114 -8.08 -16.37 7.05
N VAL A 115 -8.66 -17.44 6.56
CA VAL A 115 -9.81 -17.40 5.65
C VAL A 115 -11.00 -16.69 6.33
N ALA A 116 -11.30 -17.00 7.59
CA ALA A 116 -12.37 -16.34 8.35
C ALA A 116 -12.11 -14.83 8.51
N TYR A 117 -10.87 -14.42 8.82
CA TYR A 117 -10.46 -13.03 8.87
C TYR A 117 -10.69 -12.33 7.53
N VAL A 118 -10.15 -12.89 6.44
CA VAL A 118 -10.30 -12.32 5.09
C VAL A 118 -11.78 -12.13 4.76
N GLN A 119 -12.61 -13.15 5.02
CA GLN A 119 -14.04 -13.07 4.74
C GLN A 119 -14.76 -12.04 5.59
N ALA A 120 -14.40 -11.90 6.88
CA ALA A 120 -15.00 -10.91 7.78
C ALA A 120 -14.68 -9.47 7.33
N ILE A 121 -13.45 -9.22 6.93
CA ILE A 121 -13.01 -7.89 6.45
C ILE A 121 -13.59 -7.56 5.08
N VAL A 122 -13.64 -8.52 4.17
CA VAL A 122 -14.04 -8.29 2.78
C VAL A 122 -15.56 -8.22 2.60
N ARG A 123 -16.32 -9.10 3.27
CA ARG A 123 -17.77 -9.25 3.04
C ARG A 123 -18.57 -7.96 3.18
N PRO A 124 -18.35 -7.09 4.17
CA PRO A 124 -19.08 -5.82 4.29
C PRO A 124 -18.83 -4.85 3.13
N LEU A 125 -17.72 -5.02 2.40
CA LEU A 125 -17.24 -4.13 1.35
C LEU A 125 -17.14 -4.84 -0.01
N ALA A 126 -17.67 -6.03 -0.16
CA ALA A 126 -17.49 -6.92 -1.32
C ALA A 126 -17.90 -6.31 -2.68
N ASN A 127 -18.84 -5.37 -2.67
CA ASN A 127 -19.28 -4.64 -3.88
C ASN A 127 -19.26 -3.12 -3.64
N ASP A 128 -18.45 -2.67 -2.72
CA ASP A 128 -18.41 -1.27 -2.30
C ASP A 128 -17.45 -0.47 -3.21
N PRO A 129 -17.92 0.61 -3.86
CA PRO A 129 -17.10 1.42 -4.75
C PRO A 129 -16.01 2.23 -4.02
N ARG A 130 -16.01 2.27 -2.70
CA ARG A 130 -14.95 2.89 -1.89
C ARG A 130 -13.64 2.09 -1.92
N ILE A 131 -13.73 0.79 -2.22
CA ILE A 131 -12.56 -0.07 -2.39
C ILE A 131 -12.13 -0.04 -3.86
N LEU A 132 -10.89 0.40 -4.10
CA LEU A 132 -10.31 0.41 -5.45
C LEU A 132 -9.86 -0.98 -5.88
N ILE A 133 -9.12 -1.65 -5.01
CA ILE A 133 -8.49 -2.94 -5.25
C ILE A 133 -8.14 -3.58 -3.91
N TRP A 134 -8.21 -4.91 -3.81
CA TRP A 134 -7.73 -5.66 -2.66
C TRP A 134 -6.29 -6.06 -2.87
N ASP A 135 -5.39 -5.67 -1.97
CA ASP A 135 -4.01 -6.11 -1.92
C ASP A 135 -3.89 -7.26 -0.93
N LEU A 136 -3.59 -8.45 -1.43
CA LEU A 136 -3.59 -9.66 -0.60
C LEU A 136 -2.45 -9.67 0.41
N CYS A 137 -1.26 -9.24 0.02
CA CYS A 137 -0.09 -9.30 0.88
C CYS A 137 0.98 -8.31 0.43
N ASN A 138 1.58 -7.64 1.41
CA ASN A 138 2.77 -6.83 1.18
C ASN A 138 4.01 -7.72 1.07
N GLU A 139 4.67 -7.66 -0.07
CA GLU A 139 5.99 -8.19 -0.35
C GLU A 139 6.19 -9.66 0.08
N PRO A 140 5.34 -10.61 -0.35
CA PRO A 140 5.60 -12.02 -0.09
C PRO A 140 6.98 -12.42 -0.61
N GLN A 141 7.65 -13.35 0.08
CA GLN A 141 9.05 -13.69 -0.17
C GLN A 141 9.31 -14.31 -1.55
N GLY A 142 8.26 -14.84 -2.17
CA GLY A 142 8.39 -15.58 -3.42
C GLY A 142 8.95 -16.99 -3.23
N ASN A 143 9.19 -17.39 -2.00
CA ASN A 143 9.60 -18.73 -1.64
C ASN A 143 8.38 -19.64 -1.57
N PRO A 144 8.58 -20.80 -1.46
CA PRO A 144 8.24 -22.08 -1.98
C PRO A 144 6.76 -22.35 -2.30
N PRO A 145 6.40 -23.52 -2.78
CA PRO A 145 5.04 -23.86 -3.23
C PRO A 145 3.94 -23.50 -2.23
N LYS A 146 4.23 -23.66 -0.94
CA LYS A 146 3.29 -23.42 0.15
C LYS A 146 2.83 -21.95 0.26
N GLU A 147 3.71 -20.98 -0.03
CA GLU A 147 3.33 -19.56 -0.03
C GLU A 147 2.35 -19.25 -1.16
N TYR A 148 2.60 -19.79 -2.35
CA TYR A 148 1.69 -19.62 -3.47
C TYR A 148 0.30 -20.21 -3.17
N ASP A 149 0.25 -21.42 -2.62
CA ASP A 149 -0.99 -22.08 -2.25
C ASP A 149 -1.75 -21.33 -1.16
N TRP A 150 -1.01 -20.77 -0.20
CA TRP A 150 -1.57 -19.91 0.83
C TRP A 150 -2.15 -18.62 0.24
N LEU A 151 -1.39 -17.90 -0.60
CA LEU A 151 -1.88 -16.70 -1.29
C LEU A 151 -3.10 -17.01 -2.15
N LYS A 152 -3.09 -18.16 -2.84
CA LYS A 152 -4.25 -18.62 -3.60
C LYS A 152 -5.46 -18.86 -2.72
N ALA A 153 -5.30 -19.51 -1.57
CA ALA A 153 -6.40 -19.71 -0.63
C ALA A 153 -6.96 -18.38 -0.10
N MET A 154 -6.12 -17.37 0.13
CA MET A 154 -6.57 -16.02 0.54
C MET A 154 -7.29 -15.30 -0.61
N ALA A 155 -6.81 -15.42 -1.84
CA ALA A 155 -7.51 -14.89 -3.03
C ALA A 155 -8.89 -15.55 -3.21
N ASP A 156 -8.96 -16.88 -3.09
CA ASP A 156 -10.22 -17.62 -3.14
C ASP A 156 -11.18 -17.17 -2.02
N ALA A 157 -10.67 -16.90 -0.80
CA ALA A 157 -11.45 -16.39 0.32
C ALA A 157 -12.02 -14.99 0.03
N VAL A 158 -11.26 -14.09 -0.59
CA VAL A 158 -11.74 -12.77 -1.02
C VAL A 158 -12.88 -12.93 -2.03
N ARG A 159 -12.73 -13.83 -3.01
CA ARG A 159 -13.78 -14.10 -4.00
C ARG A 159 -15.02 -14.76 -3.39
N ALA A 160 -14.83 -15.70 -2.49
CA ALA A 160 -15.93 -16.36 -1.75
C ALA A 160 -16.69 -15.40 -0.84
N ALA A 161 -16.05 -14.33 -0.34
CA ALA A 161 -16.72 -13.25 0.37
C ALA A 161 -17.59 -12.35 -0.55
N GLY A 162 -17.53 -12.56 -1.87
CA GLY A 162 -18.34 -11.85 -2.85
C GLY A 162 -17.66 -10.64 -3.51
N ALA A 163 -16.37 -10.42 -3.26
CA ALA A 163 -15.63 -9.27 -3.78
C ALA A 163 -15.72 -9.15 -5.30
N LYS A 164 -16.12 -7.98 -5.80
CA LYS A 164 -16.18 -7.61 -7.21
C LYS A 164 -15.03 -6.73 -7.65
N GLN A 165 -14.28 -6.18 -6.71
CA GLN A 165 -13.08 -5.38 -6.98
C GLN A 165 -11.94 -6.29 -7.46
N PRO A 166 -10.95 -5.74 -8.21
CA PRO A 166 -9.77 -6.50 -8.60
C PRO A 166 -8.90 -6.88 -7.39
N LEU A 167 -8.03 -7.87 -7.62
CA LEU A 167 -7.00 -8.31 -6.68
C LEU A 167 -5.62 -7.91 -7.20
N THR A 168 -4.74 -7.57 -6.26
CA THR A 168 -3.31 -7.42 -6.48
C THR A 168 -2.50 -8.04 -5.35
N ILE A 169 -1.20 -8.10 -5.52
CA ILE A 169 -0.22 -8.46 -4.50
C ILE A 169 0.92 -7.46 -4.64
N GLY A 170 1.18 -6.67 -3.58
CA GLY A 170 2.31 -5.77 -3.54
C GLY A 170 3.61 -6.56 -3.54
N THR A 171 4.27 -6.72 -4.68
CA THR A 171 5.45 -7.58 -4.81
C THR A 171 6.75 -6.78 -4.88
N MET A 172 7.82 -7.34 -4.35
CA MET A 172 9.17 -6.84 -4.60
C MET A 172 9.50 -6.94 -6.09
N THR A 173 10.46 -6.15 -6.56
CA THR A 173 10.96 -6.23 -7.92
C THR A 173 11.53 -7.61 -8.26
N GLY A 174 11.35 -8.05 -9.49
CA GLY A 174 11.93 -9.30 -10.00
C GLY A 174 10.96 -10.47 -10.12
N GLY A 175 11.46 -11.69 -9.88
CA GLY A 175 10.76 -12.94 -10.16
C GLY A 175 9.43 -13.16 -9.41
N ASN A 176 9.19 -12.40 -8.34
CA ASN A 176 7.98 -12.55 -7.54
C ASN A 176 6.72 -12.12 -8.29
N ILE A 177 6.81 -11.05 -9.11
CA ILE A 177 5.67 -10.61 -9.94
C ILE A 177 5.26 -11.73 -10.89
N GLU A 178 6.23 -12.33 -11.58
CA GLU A 178 6.01 -13.42 -12.52
C GLU A 178 5.29 -14.61 -11.86
N LYS A 179 5.78 -15.01 -10.69
CA LYS A 179 5.23 -16.14 -9.93
C LYS A 179 3.81 -15.91 -9.47
N HIS A 180 3.51 -14.70 -9.01
CA HIS A 180 2.20 -14.37 -8.45
C HIS A 180 1.19 -13.82 -9.49
N ALA A 181 1.64 -13.55 -10.71
CA ALA A 181 0.79 -13.02 -11.78
C ALA A 181 -0.54 -13.79 -11.98
N PRO A 182 -0.61 -15.14 -11.86
CA PRO A 182 -1.88 -15.85 -11.98
C PRO A 182 -2.93 -15.46 -10.93
N LEU A 183 -2.50 -14.99 -9.76
CA LEU A 183 -3.40 -14.61 -8.65
C LEU A 183 -3.87 -13.15 -8.72
N MET A 184 -3.24 -12.32 -9.53
CA MET A 184 -3.52 -10.89 -9.63
C MET A 184 -4.41 -10.58 -10.85
N ASP A 185 -5.37 -9.70 -10.68
CA ASP A 185 -6.11 -9.09 -11.80
C ASP A 185 -5.34 -7.88 -12.36
N VAL A 186 -4.61 -7.18 -11.49
CA VAL A 186 -3.73 -6.06 -11.80
C VAL A 186 -2.36 -6.39 -11.24
N LEU A 187 -1.34 -6.39 -12.08
CA LEU A 187 0.03 -6.64 -11.64
C LEU A 187 0.53 -5.47 -10.78
N CYS A 188 1.41 -5.76 -9.83
CA CYS A 188 1.98 -4.74 -8.96
C CYS A 188 3.44 -5.03 -8.66
N GLY A 189 4.25 -3.97 -8.56
CA GLY A 189 5.64 -4.04 -8.14
C GLY A 189 6.06 -2.82 -7.35
N HIS A 190 7.08 -2.96 -6.50
CA HIS A 190 7.67 -1.91 -5.69
C HIS A 190 9.02 -1.48 -6.26
N PRO A 191 9.08 -0.45 -7.12
CA PRO A 191 10.30 -0.06 -7.81
C PRO A 191 11.20 0.79 -6.91
N TYR A 192 11.90 0.19 -5.96
CA TYR A 192 12.91 0.89 -5.20
C TYR A 192 14.23 0.95 -5.97
N ALA A 193 14.51 2.08 -6.59
CA ALA A 193 15.73 2.36 -7.35
C ALA A 193 16.48 3.54 -6.74
N HIS A 194 17.81 3.52 -6.81
CA HIS A 194 18.67 4.55 -6.23
C HIS A 194 18.72 5.83 -7.09
N ASP A 195 18.38 5.73 -8.37
CA ASP A 195 18.41 6.84 -9.32
C ASP A 195 17.36 6.71 -10.43
N ARG A 196 17.26 7.78 -11.23
CA ARG A 196 16.32 7.84 -12.37
C ARG A 196 16.58 6.77 -13.43
N ALA A 197 17.82 6.41 -13.68
CA ALA A 197 18.16 5.40 -14.70
C ALA A 197 17.78 3.99 -14.23
N GLY A 198 17.98 3.68 -12.95
CA GLY A 198 17.51 2.45 -12.33
C GLY A 198 15.99 2.34 -12.36
N LEU A 199 15.27 3.42 -12.05
CA LEU A 199 13.81 3.46 -12.13
C LEU A 199 13.32 3.21 -13.57
N ALA A 200 13.96 3.82 -14.57
CA ALA A 200 13.60 3.61 -15.99
C ALA A 200 13.68 2.13 -16.37
N LYS A 201 14.75 1.43 -15.98
CA LYS A 201 14.90 -0.02 -16.23
C LYS A 201 13.83 -0.87 -15.55
N LEU A 202 13.42 -0.50 -14.34
CA LEU A 202 12.33 -1.19 -13.64
C LEU A 202 10.99 -0.95 -14.36
N ILE A 203 10.72 0.26 -14.81
CA ILE A 203 9.52 0.60 -15.59
C ILE A 203 9.48 -0.24 -16.89
N GLU A 204 10.57 -0.32 -17.63
CA GLU A 204 10.66 -1.16 -18.84
C GLU A 204 10.36 -2.64 -18.53
N SER A 205 10.91 -3.15 -17.44
CA SER A 205 10.62 -4.52 -16.97
C SER A 205 9.14 -4.72 -16.64
N PHE A 206 8.52 -3.77 -15.95
CA PHE A 206 7.09 -3.83 -15.60
C PHE A 206 6.19 -3.74 -16.83
N GLN A 207 6.55 -2.92 -17.82
CA GLN A 207 5.85 -2.86 -19.11
C GLN A 207 5.93 -4.18 -19.86
N ALA A 208 7.10 -4.81 -19.86
CA ALA A 208 7.29 -6.14 -20.45
C ALA A 208 6.43 -7.21 -19.75
N MET A 209 6.34 -7.18 -18.42
CA MET A 209 5.48 -8.10 -17.65
C MET A 209 4.00 -7.85 -17.92
N SER A 210 3.57 -6.58 -17.93
CA SER A 210 2.19 -6.20 -18.27
C SER A 210 1.80 -6.75 -19.64
N LYS A 211 2.65 -6.55 -20.65
CA LYS A 211 2.45 -7.08 -22.01
C LYS A 211 2.42 -8.61 -22.04
N LYS A 212 3.34 -9.26 -21.36
CA LYS A 212 3.47 -10.73 -21.31
C LYS A 212 2.21 -11.39 -20.77
N HIS A 213 1.68 -10.84 -19.68
CA HIS A 213 0.52 -11.41 -18.99
C HIS A 213 -0.83 -10.85 -19.49
N GLY A 214 -0.83 -9.83 -20.35
CA GLY A 214 -2.04 -9.17 -20.82
C GLY A 214 -2.85 -8.52 -19.67
N LYS A 215 -2.16 -8.03 -18.64
CA LYS A 215 -2.76 -7.44 -17.44
C LYS A 215 -2.22 -6.03 -17.22
N PRO A 216 -3.06 -5.07 -16.77
CA PRO A 216 -2.58 -3.76 -16.39
C PRO A 216 -1.62 -3.85 -15.19
N PHE A 217 -0.84 -2.80 -15.02
CA PHE A 217 0.15 -2.69 -13.95
C PHE A 217 -0.10 -1.44 -13.10
N LEU A 218 0.13 -1.54 -11.80
CA LEU A 218 0.16 -0.40 -10.89
C LEU A 218 1.37 -0.47 -9.94
N VAL A 219 1.67 0.65 -9.30
CA VAL A 219 2.68 0.74 -8.25
C VAL A 219 1.99 1.22 -6.97
N ASN A 220 1.87 0.33 -5.98
CA ASN A 220 1.22 0.65 -4.71
C ASN A 220 2.20 0.93 -3.55
N GLU A 221 3.51 0.88 -3.84
CA GLU A 221 4.55 1.30 -2.91
C GLU A 221 5.80 1.74 -3.68
N CYS A 222 6.31 2.93 -3.39
CA CYS A 222 7.50 3.46 -4.04
C CYS A 222 8.08 4.67 -3.30
N VAL A 223 9.12 5.23 -3.88
CA VAL A 223 9.92 6.38 -3.44
C VAL A 223 10.81 6.04 -2.25
N PRO A 224 12.11 5.83 -2.49
CA PRO A 224 13.09 5.49 -1.46
C PRO A 224 13.08 6.47 -0.28
N GLY A 225 13.30 5.97 0.92
CA GLY A 225 13.41 6.77 2.12
C GLY A 225 14.71 7.58 2.17
N CYS A 226 14.68 8.75 2.82
CA CYS A 226 15.86 9.57 3.09
C CYS A 226 15.57 10.60 4.18
N LEU A 227 16.53 10.87 5.08
CA LEU A 227 16.45 11.97 6.05
C LEU A 227 16.68 13.33 5.40
N ASP A 228 17.47 13.38 4.33
CA ASP A 228 17.74 14.61 3.56
C ASP A 228 16.51 14.98 2.71
N ASP A 229 15.87 16.09 3.06
CA ASP A 229 14.65 16.54 2.40
C ASP A 229 14.86 16.87 0.91
N ALA A 230 16.03 17.38 0.52
CA ALA A 230 16.30 17.73 -0.89
C ALA A 230 16.43 16.47 -1.75
N LYS A 231 17.18 15.47 -1.30
CA LYS A 231 17.29 14.16 -1.97
C LYS A 231 15.94 13.44 -2.04
N ARG A 232 15.19 13.49 -0.93
CA ARG A 232 13.84 12.89 -0.88
C ARG A 232 12.90 13.56 -1.89
N ALA A 233 12.93 14.88 -1.98
CA ALA A 233 12.09 15.65 -2.90
C ALA A 233 12.46 15.40 -4.37
N GLU A 234 13.75 15.31 -4.69
CA GLU A 234 14.21 14.93 -6.02
C GLU A 234 13.70 13.55 -6.43
N ALA A 235 13.86 12.55 -5.54
CA ALA A 235 13.35 11.20 -5.78
C ALA A 235 11.83 11.21 -5.98
N ALA A 236 11.08 11.85 -5.08
CA ALA A 236 9.63 11.94 -5.17
C ALA A 236 9.15 12.56 -6.49
N ARG A 237 9.87 13.58 -7.00
CA ARG A 237 9.54 14.24 -8.27
C ARG A 237 9.69 13.29 -9.45
N TYR A 238 10.86 12.68 -9.63
CA TYR A 238 11.04 11.82 -10.81
C TYR A 238 10.24 10.51 -10.72
N TYR A 239 10.01 9.98 -9.52
CA TYR A 239 9.14 8.81 -9.35
C TYR A 239 7.70 9.13 -9.77
N SER A 240 7.13 10.20 -9.23
CA SER A 240 5.74 10.58 -9.53
C SER A 240 5.52 10.88 -11.01
N GLU A 241 6.48 11.54 -11.67
CA GLU A 241 6.43 11.86 -13.10
C GLU A 241 6.53 10.58 -13.95
N MET A 242 7.61 9.82 -13.78
CA MET A 242 7.90 8.65 -14.62
C MET A 242 6.87 7.53 -14.47
N LEU A 243 6.39 7.27 -13.25
CA LEU A 243 5.38 6.23 -13.03
C LEU A 243 4.01 6.65 -13.57
N ALA A 244 3.64 7.92 -13.46
CA ALA A 244 2.41 8.44 -14.05
C ALA A 244 2.46 8.37 -15.59
N GLU A 245 3.58 8.77 -16.21
CA GLU A 245 3.80 8.70 -17.66
C GLU A 245 3.78 7.24 -18.17
N ALA A 246 4.33 6.31 -17.38
CA ALA A 246 4.29 4.88 -17.71
C ALA A 246 2.89 4.25 -17.58
N GLY A 247 1.90 4.97 -17.03
CA GLY A 247 0.55 4.47 -16.82
C GLY A 247 0.39 3.61 -15.57
N PHE A 248 1.35 3.63 -14.65
CA PHE A 248 1.32 2.79 -13.44
C PHE A 248 0.81 3.53 -12.20
N GLY A 249 0.91 4.87 -12.18
CA GLY A 249 0.65 5.66 -10.99
C GLY A 249 1.67 5.41 -9.87
N TRP A 250 1.47 6.04 -8.74
CA TRP A 250 2.42 5.93 -7.64
C TRP A 250 1.72 6.01 -6.28
N MET A 251 2.21 5.26 -5.30
CA MET A 251 1.83 5.37 -3.90
C MET A 251 3.09 5.40 -3.04
N GLY A 252 3.34 6.53 -2.41
CA GLY A 252 4.53 6.73 -1.59
C GLY A 252 4.41 6.05 -0.22
N TRP A 253 5.51 5.58 0.29
CA TRP A 253 5.66 5.10 1.66
C TRP A 253 6.24 6.21 2.51
N SER A 254 5.68 6.69 3.60
CA SER A 254 4.39 6.52 4.25
C SER A 254 3.85 7.93 4.62
N ILE A 255 2.61 8.12 5.08
CA ILE A 255 2.01 9.44 5.27
C ILE A 255 2.80 10.31 6.24
N ARG A 256 2.91 9.92 7.50
CA ARG A 256 3.32 10.80 8.60
C ARG A 256 4.43 10.18 9.44
N GLU A 257 5.30 11.02 9.97
CA GLU A 257 6.27 10.65 10.99
C GLU A 257 5.55 10.11 12.24
N GLY A 258 5.93 8.90 12.67
CA GLY A 258 5.26 8.18 13.73
C GLY A 258 6.17 7.24 14.50
N LYS A 259 5.60 6.18 15.04
CA LYS A 259 6.30 5.18 15.84
C LYS A 259 6.82 3.99 15.02
N ALA A 260 6.23 3.74 13.84
CA ALA A 260 6.64 2.63 13.00
C ALA A 260 8.07 2.80 12.49
N ILE A 261 8.76 1.67 12.29
CA ILE A 261 10.21 1.61 12.07
C ILE A 261 10.69 2.50 10.90
N ALA A 262 10.01 2.54 9.76
CA ALA A 262 10.41 3.39 8.63
C ALA A 262 9.90 4.84 8.72
N THR A 263 9.22 5.21 9.78
CA THR A 263 8.68 6.56 9.99
C THR A 263 9.24 7.25 11.23
N ARG A 264 10.20 6.63 11.92
CA ARG A 264 10.94 7.21 13.03
C ARG A 264 12.28 7.76 12.55
N ARG A 265 12.63 8.98 12.99
CA ARG A 265 13.91 9.62 12.61
C ARG A 265 15.12 8.97 13.28
N ASP A 266 14.94 8.36 14.41
CA ASP A 266 16.01 7.77 15.26
C ASP A 266 16.35 6.33 14.87
N HIS A 267 15.64 5.75 13.92
CA HIS A 267 15.82 4.34 13.57
C HIS A 267 16.94 4.11 12.57
N ILE A 268 17.13 5.00 11.61
CA ILE A 268 17.99 4.77 10.45
C ILE A 268 18.97 5.91 10.28
N ASP A 269 20.22 5.56 9.98
CA ASP A 269 21.21 6.47 9.43
C ASP A 269 20.91 6.81 7.96
N GLY A 270 19.79 7.42 7.73
CA GLY A 270 19.14 7.57 6.44
C GLY A 270 19.63 8.72 5.58
N ASN A 271 20.93 9.00 5.51
CA ASN A 271 21.48 10.03 4.62
C ASN A 271 21.59 9.58 3.16
N GLY A 272 21.58 8.28 2.90
CA GLY A 272 21.44 7.71 1.57
C GLY A 272 19.99 7.63 1.09
N ILE A 273 19.79 7.47 -0.21
CA ILE A 273 18.50 7.10 -0.78
C ILE A 273 18.46 5.58 -0.91
N ASP A 274 17.61 4.93 -0.14
CA ASP A 274 17.40 3.49 -0.23
C ASP A 274 15.97 3.09 0.17
N GLY A 275 15.60 1.83 -0.01
CA GLY A 275 14.29 1.30 0.38
C GLY A 275 14.08 1.22 1.89
N GLN A 276 15.12 1.42 2.67
CA GLN A 276 15.13 1.26 4.13
C GLN A 276 15.25 2.58 4.88
N GLY A 277 15.24 3.72 4.16
CA GLY A 277 15.41 5.04 4.73
C GLY A 277 14.20 5.56 5.51
N PHE A 278 14.27 6.83 5.90
CA PHE A 278 13.15 7.53 6.55
C PHE A 278 12.10 7.95 5.52
N HIS A 279 10.92 7.36 5.61
CA HIS A 279 9.92 7.43 4.54
C HIS A 279 8.80 8.45 4.71
N ALA A 280 8.57 9.00 5.92
CA ALA A 280 7.46 9.92 6.15
C ALA A 280 7.44 11.11 5.18
N TRP A 281 6.27 11.48 4.68
CA TRP A 281 6.04 12.63 3.80
C TRP A 281 5.71 13.89 4.59
N PHE A 282 5.06 13.71 5.73
CA PHE A 282 4.74 14.79 6.67
C PHE A 282 5.48 14.58 7.99
N THR A 283 5.85 15.69 8.62
CA THR A 283 6.41 15.67 9.98
C THR A 283 5.37 15.22 11.00
N ARG A 284 5.79 15.00 12.24
CA ARG A 284 4.90 14.68 13.35
C ARG A 284 3.81 15.75 13.57
N GLU A 285 4.13 17.02 13.33
CA GLU A 285 3.22 18.16 13.43
C GLU A 285 2.34 18.35 12.19
N GLY A 286 2.47 17.49 11.18
CA GLY A 286 1.69 17.56 9.94
C GLY A 286 2.18 18.61 8.94
N LYS A 287 3.44 19.04 9.02
CA LYS A 287 4.06 19.86 7.99
C LYS A 287 4.56 18.96 6.86
N LEU A 288 4.31 19.36 5.62
CA LEU A 288 4.91 18.71 4.45
C LEU A 288 6.43 18.90 4.51
N ARG A 289 7.20 17.83 4.25
CA ARG A 289 8.67 17.92 4.23
C ARG A 289 9.14 18.81 3.08
N GLY A 290 10.27 19.47 3.31
CA GLY A 290 10.81 20.46 2.37
C GLY A 290 11.06 19.92 0.97
N GLY A 291 10.79 20.73 -0.05
CA GLY A 291 10.95 20.39 -1.46
C GLY A 291 9.80 19.58 -2.07
N LEU A 292 8.84 19.13 -1.26
CA LEU A 292 7.66 18.38 -1.73
C LEU A 292 6.48 19.30 -2.11
N GLU A 293 6.65 20.61 -2.09
CA GLU A 293 5.60 21.61 -2.36
C GLU A 293 5.00 21.47 -3.76
N PHE A 294 5.72 20.88 -4.71
CA PHE A 294 5.18 20.58 -6.05
C PHE A 294 3.97 19.64 -6.02
N LEU A 295 3.80 18.85 -4.96
CA LEU A 295 2.64 17.97 -4.77
C LEU A 295 1.38 18.73 -4.36
N LEU A 296 1.49 20.00 -3.95
CA LEU A 296 0.36 20.87 -3.67
C LEU A 296 -0.31 21.41 -4.94
N GLU A 297 0.38 21.30 -6.08
CA GLU A 297 -0.15 21.67 -7.39
C GLU A 297 -1.19 20.64 -7.86
N PRO A 298 -2.28 21.08 -8.51
CA PRO A 298 -3.25 20.17 -9.06
C PRO A 298 -2.63 19.20 -10.07
N PRO A 299 -2.93 17.90 -9.97
CA PRO A 299 -2.36 16.91 -10.85
C PRO A 299 -2.88 17.03 -12.29
N LYS A 300 -2.04 16.72 -13.26
CA LYS A 300 -2.40 16.69 -14.68
C LYS A 300 -3.42 15.61 -15.02
N LEU A 301 -3.27 14.43 -14.40
CA LEU A 301 -4.18 13.30 -14.58
C LEU A 301 -5.13 13.20 -13.38
N ARG A 302 -6.42 13.07 -13.66
CA ARG A 302 -7.46 12.89 -12.65
C ARG A 302 -7.96 11.46 -12.62
N ALA A 303 -8.29 10.96 -11.45
CA ALA A 303 -8.91 9.67 -11.32
C ALA A 303 -10.32 9.67 -11.93
N PRO A 304 -10.80 8.52 -12.43
CA PRO A 304 -12.11 8.42 -13.09
C PRO A 304 -13.30 8.87 -12.24
N TRP A 305 -13.17 8.84 -10.93
CA TRP A 305 -14.20 9.33 -10.00
C TRP A 305 -14.08 10.81 -9.65
N GLU A 306 -12.90 11.44 -9.87
CA GLU A 306 -12.68 12.87 -9.66
C GLU A 306 -13.24 13.73 -10.81
N ALA A 307 -13.48 13.12 -11.97
CA ALA A 307 -13.95 13.82 -13.17
C ALA A 307 -15.47 14.07 -13.20
N LYS A 308 -16.21 13.58 -12.19
CA LYS A 308 -17.69 13.62 -12.15
C LYS A 308 -18.22 14.65 -11.15
N GLY A 309 -17.38 15.55 -10.65
CA GLY A 309 -17.76 16.64 -9.76
C GLY A 309 -17.83 17.98 -10.46
#